data_9de227cdbf2615bb35a5ea7e6069a6c5
#
_entry.id   9de227cdbf2615bb35a5ea7e6069a6c5
#
_cell.length_a   1.000
_cell.length_b   1.000
_cell.length_c   1.000
_cell.angle_alpha   90.00
_cell.angle_beta   90.00
_cell.angle_gamma   90.00
#
_symmetry.space_group_name_H-M   'P 1'
#
loop_
_entity.id
_entity.type
_entity.pdbx_description
1 polymer ?
#
loop_
_entity_poly.entity_id
_entity_poly.type
_entity_poly.pdbx_seq_one_letter_code
_entity_poly.pdbx_strand_id
1 'polypeptide(L)'
;MKRSIIVAFLILAGVVGWLGSGQITNVNAQDEANSNTTENKDTNSYKSDDNSNENEELVFSVETKVFKANLIDQSIELQGQTIHNKKIDVKSETSGNISEINFSRGDKVNKNLSLVLISMDDRKEKLLSAQKDLERLSKELILNEKNRDNLLRQNIEKIKLYEIEYASAKQLIDKGLSSKSKLSLASFNLANAEADREDIKIKFESTLANLEAQITNVKSLLKNIKLDIAKTNISAPFDGIISEKMVEETEFISVGTPLFTIIDLDPIKIEGYLSEFDVNKASVGTNAIIEDS
;
A
#
# COMPACT_ATOMS: atom_id res chain seq x y z
N MET A 1 -28.65 -18.64 -7.75
CA MET A 1 -28.81 -17.29 -7.11
C MET A 1 -29.52 -17.31 -5.74
N LYS A 2 -30.50 -18.17 -5.48
CA LYS A 2 -31.25 -18.17 -4.19
C LYS A 2 -30.46 -18.63 -2.94
N ARG A 3 -29.45 -19.51 -3.08
CA ARG A 3 -28.64 -20.00 -1.94
C ARG A 3 -27.61 -18.99 -1.42
N SER A 4 -27.08 -18.13 -2.25
CA SER A 4 -26.10 -17.09 -1.87
C SER A 4 -26.74 -15.97 -1.07
N ILE A 5 -27.99 -15.64 -1.33
CA ILE A 5 -28.75 -14.59 -0.61
C ILE A 5 -29.08 -15.03 0.81
N ILE A 6 -29.38 -16.32 1.01
CA ILE A 6 -29.68 -16.87 2.34
C ILE A 6 -28.43 -16.86 3.25
N VAL A 7 -27.26 -17.18 2.69
CA VAL A 7 -25.99 -17.12 3.44
C VAL A 7 -25.62 -15.70 3.81
N ALA A 8 -25.83 -14.71 2.92
CA ALA A 8 -25.61 -13.31 3.22
C ALA A 8 -26.53 -12.78 4.33
N PHE A 9 -27.80 -13.22 4.35
CA PHE A 9 -28.75 -12.84 5.40
C PHE A 9 -28.40 -13.44 6.77
N LEU A 10 -27.89 -14.67 6.81
CA LEU A 10 -27.45 -15.31 8.06
C LEU A 10 -26.21 -14.63 8.65
N ILE A 11 -25.26 -14.19 7.80
CA ILE A 11 -24.08 -13.45 8.24
C ILE A 11 -24.49 -12.08 8.78
N LEU A 12 -25.41 -11.38 8.11
CA LEU A 12 -25.91 -10.07 8.55
C LEU A 12 -26.65 -10.18 9.90
N ALA A 13 -27.48 -11.20 10.10
CA ALA A 13 -28.17 -11.46 11.36
C ALA A 13 -27.19 -11.78 12.50
N GLY A 14 -26.09 -12.49 12.22
CA GLY A 14 -25.04 -12.78 13.20
C GLY A 14 -24.28 -11.51 13.65
N VAL A 15 -23.98 -10.60 12.72
CA VAL A 15 -23.30 -9.32 13.03
C VAL A 15 -24.20 -8.37 13.84
N VAL A 16 -25.50 -8.31 13.51
CA VAL A 16 -26.47 -7.49 14.26
C VAL A 16 -26.68 -8.05 15.67
N GLY A 17 -26.73 -9.39 15.83
CA GLY A 17 -26.84 -10.04 17.14
C GLY A 17 -25.60 -9.80 18.02
N TRP A 18 -24.38 -9.78 17.41
CA TRP A 18 -23.14 -9.52 18.14
C TRP A 18 -23.00 -8.04 18.56
N LEU A 19 -23.41 -7.10 17.72
CA LEU A 19 -23.44 -5.67 18.06
C LEU A 19 -24.51 -5.33 19.12
N GLY A 20 -25.62 -6.08 19.16
CA GLY A 20 -26.71 -5.86 20.17
C GLY A 20 -26.43 -6.49 21.54
N SER A 21 -25.47 -7.43 21.65
CA SER A 21 -25.13 -8.08 22.93
C SER A 21 -24.02 -7.35 23.72
N GLY A 22 -23.43 -6.29 23.18
CA GLY A 22 -22.47 -5.44 23.88
C GLY A 22 -23.16 -4.57 24.92
N GLN A 23 -23.28 -5.04 26.17
CA GLN A 23 -23.68 -4.22 27.30
C GLN A 23 -22.62 -3.16 27.56
N ILE A 24 -22.92 -1.92 27.21
CA ILE A 24 -22.21 -0.74 27.65
C ILE A 24 -22.63 -0.48 29.09
N THR A 25 -21.82 -0.95 30.02
CA THR A 25 -21.93 -0.50 31.41
C THR A 25 -21.41 0.94 31.48
N ASN A 26 -22.34 1.88 31.48
CA ASN A 26 -22.04 3.26 31.83
C ASN A 26 -21.73 3.31 33.33
N VAL A 27 -20.46 3.45 33.68
CA VAL A 27 -20.07 3.89 35.01
C VAL A 27 -20.18 5.40 35.05
N ASN A 28 -21.27 5.88 35.60
CA ASN A 28 -21.41 7.28 35.99
C ASN A 28 -20.55 7.51 37.23
N ALA A 29 -19.43 8.18 37.06
CA ALA A 29 -18.75 8.86 38.16
C ALA A 29 -19.48 10.16 38.40
N GLN A 30 -20.27 10.18 39.45
CA GLN A 30 -20.80 11.44 40.01
C GLN A 30 -19.72 12.04 40.91
N ASP A 31 -19.21 13.17 40.51
CA ASP A 31 -18.50 14.13 41.36
C ASP A 31 -19.48 14.69 42.38
N GLU A 32 -19.36 14.32 43.64
CA GLU A 32 -19.90 15.11 44.73
C GLU A 32 -18.76 15.89 45.42
N ALA A 33 -18.54 17.09 44.94
CA ALA A 33 -17.87 18.12 45.70
C ALA A 33 -18.89 18.62 46.76
N ASN A 34 -18.71 18.22 48.00
CA ASN A 34 -19.42 18.81 49.11
C ASN A 34 -18.48 19.63 49.97
N SER A 35 -18.48 20.92 49.69
CA SER A 35 -17.87 21.95 50.58
C SER A 35 -18.91 22.25 51.71
N ASN A 36 -18.61 21.85 52.90
CA ASN A 36 -19.29 22.38 54.04
C ASN A 36 -18.30 23.14 54.94
N THR A 37 -18.26 24.43 54.69
CA THR A 37 -17.84 25.44 55.64
C THR A 37 -18.99 25.62 56.66
N THR A 38 -18.75 25.20 57.87
CA THR A 38 -19.64 25.59 59.00
C THR A 38 -18.82 26.40 60.00
N GLU A 39 -18.96 27.70 59.90
CA GLU A 39 -18.71 28.60 61.03
C GLU A 39 -19.71 28.25 62.11
N ASN A 40 -19.24 27.88 63.30
CA ASN A 40 -20.00 27.95 64.51
C ASN A 40 -19.32 28.93 65.44
N LYS A 41 -19.94 30.07 65.51
CA LYS A 41 -19.77 31.11 66.49
C LYS A 41 -20.79 30.82 67.60
N ASP A 42 -20.30 30.27 68.69
CA ASP A 42 -21.10 30.25 69.90
C ASP A 42 -20.35 30.98 70.99
N THR A 43 -20.87 32.17 71.22
CA THR A 43 -20.66 33.00 72.36
C THR A 43 -21.45 32.40 73.55
N ASN A 44 -20.82 31.91 74.56
CA ASN A 44 -21.46 31.76 75.87
C ASN A 44 -20.63 32.42 76.91
N SER A 45 -21.12 33.55 77.33
CA SER A 45 -20.79 34.30 78.55
C SER A 45 -21.29 33.52 79.73
N TYR A 46 -20.42 33.19 80.65
CA TYR A 46 -20.76 32.95 82.06
C TYR A 46 -19.88 33.79 82.93
N LYS A 47 -20.58 34.43 83.87
CA LYS A 47 -20.17 35.37 84.91
C LYS A 47 -19.18 34.74 85.94
N SER A 48 -18.30 35.61 86.34
CA SER A 48 -17.46 35.56 87.50
C SER A 48 -18.13 34.95 88.74
N ASP A 49 -17.35 34.09 89.40
CA ASP A 49 -17.30 34.12 90.84
C ASP A 49 -15.83 33.97 91.25
N ASP A 50 -15.51 34.91 92.12
CA ASP A 50 -14.25 35.20 92.77
C ASP A 50 -13.89 34.06 93.74
N ASN A 51 -12.70 33.45 93.56
CA ASN A 51 -11.98 32.89 94.67
C ASN A 51 -10.51 32.76 94.34
N SER A 52 -9.74 33.53 94.99
CA SER A 52 -8.30 33.53 95.13
C SER A 52 -7.73 32.14 95.44
N ASN A 53 -6.94 31.60 94.54
CA ASN A 53 -5.86 30.67 94.88
C ASN A 53 -4.74 30.87 93.85
N GLU A 54 -3.53 31.02 94.40
CA GLU A 54 -2.29 31.08 93.67
C GLU A 54 -2.21 29.97 92.59
N ASN A 55 -2.33 30.37 91.34
CA ASN A 55 -2.01 29.48 90.30
C ASN A 55 -0.55 29.70 89.87
N GLU A 56 0.29 28.74 90.18
CA GLU A 56 1.56 28.56 89.47
C GLU A 56 1.24 28.41 87.99
N GLU A 57 1.51 29.42 87.20
CA GLU A 57 1.42 29.42 85.77
C GLU A 57 2.41 28.40 85.23
N LEU A 58 1.90 27.20 84.91
CA LEU A 58 2.71 26.19 84.24
C LEU A 58 3.03 26.68 82.80
N VAL A 59 4.13 27.37 82.67
CA VAL A 59 4.67 27.80 81.37
C VAL A 59 5.22 26.58 80.67
N PHE A 60 4.42 26.08 79.74
CA PHE A 60 4.90 25.04 78.85
C PHE A 60 5.81 25.68 77.80
N SER A 61 7.08 25.44 77.81
CA SER A 61 8.00 25.82 76.77
C SER A 61 7.95 24.76 75.69
N VAL A 62 7.53 25.13 74.46
CA VAL A 62 7.53 24.28 73.27
C VAL A 62 8.75 24.67 72.45
N GLU A 63 9.65 23.74 72.27
CA GLU A 63 10.74 23.91 71.32
C GLU A 63 10.20 23.79 69.85
N THR A 64 10.27 24.87 69.13
CA THR A 64 9.86 24.90 67.75
C THR A 64 11.09 24.92 66.83
N LYS A 65 11.12 23.98 65.90
CA LYS A 65 12.15 23.92 64.85
C LYS A 65 11.55 24.31 63.51
N VAL A 66 12.08 25.33 62.85
CA VAL A 66 11.68 25.76 61.53
C VAL A 66 12.40 24.89 60.51
N PHE A 67 11.63 24.09 59.75
CA PHE A 67 12.15 23.34 58.63
C PHE A 67 11.93 24.13 57.37
N LYS A 68 12.98 24.32 56.60
CA LYS A 68 12.86 24.83 55.23
C LYS A 68 12.73 23.65 54.28
N ALA A 69 11.67 23.64 53.46
CA ALA A 69 11.53 22.68 52.40
C ALA A 69 12.55 22.99 51.29
N ASN A 70 13.37 22.05 50.94
CA ASN A 70 14.25 22.12 49.77
C ASN A 70 13.64 21.27 48.67
N LEU A 71 13.74 21.76 47.42
CA LEU A 71 13.44 20.95 46.26
C LEU A 71 14.52 19.87 46.15
N ILE A 72 14.09 18.63 46.12
CA ILE A 72 14.95 17.47 45.90
C ILE A 72 14.54 16.84 44.61
N ASP A 73 15.50 16.66 43.71
CA ASP A 73 15.27 15.90 42.48
C ASP A 73 15.01 14.44 42.84
N GLN A 74 13.90 13.92 42.40
CA GLN A 74 13.55 12.52 42.61
C GLN A 74 13.96 11.73 41.35
N SER A 75 14.93 10.84 41.51
CA SER A 75 15.28 9.87 40.46
C SER A 75 14.45 8.59 40.65
N ILE A 76 14.06 8.01 39.53
CA ILE A 76 13.38 6.73 39.47
C ILE A 76 14.35 5.76 38.79
N GLU A 77 14.74 4.72 39.50
CA GLU A 77 15.58 3.66 38.96
C GLU A 77 14.69 2.66 38.19
N LEU A 78 15.05 2.38 36.95
CA LEU A 78 14.35 1.45 36.09
C LEU A 78 15.31 0.37 35.60
N GLN A 79 14.83 -0.86 35.58
CA GLN A 79 15.49 -1.90 34.82
C GLN A 79 14.96 -1.87 33.37
N GLY A 80 15.87 -1.77 32.43
CA GLY A 80 15.55 -1.73 31.01
C GLY A 80 16.43 -2.67 30.20
N GLN A 81 15.95 -2.98 29.00
CA GLN A 81 16.72 -3.73 28.01
C GLN A 81 16.86 -2.93 26.73
N THR A 82 17.98 -3.10 26.06
CA THR A 82 18.18 -2.53 24.73
C THR A 82 17.38 -3.33 23.71
N ILE A 83 16.63 -2.62 22.87
CA ILE A 83 15.87 -3.23 21.78
C ILE A 83 16.26 -2.57 20.45
N HIS A 84 16.01 -3.29 19.39
CA HIS A 84 16.22 -2.78 18.02
C HIS A 84 15.21 -1.68 17.67
N ASN A 85 15.63 -0.73 16.83
CA ASN A 85 14.74 0.30 16.28
C ASN A 85 13.72 -0.28 15.33
N LYS A 86 14.18 -1.19 14.42
CA LYS A 86 13.34 -1.92 13.47
C LYS A 86 13.78 -3.38 13.39
N LYS A 87 12.82 -4.27 13.18
CA LYS A 87 13.06 -5.68 12.88
C LYS A 87 12.12 -6.10 11.77
N ILE A 88 12.64 -6.73 10.73
CA ILE A 88 11.85 -7.27 9.62
C ILE A 88 12.36 -8.66 9.26
N ASP A 89 11.42 -9.59 9.15
CA ASP A 89 11.66 -10.91 8.56
C ASP A 89 11.42 -10.79 7.05
N VAL A 90 12.49 -10.84 6.28
CA VAL A 90 12.43 -10.78 4.82
C VAL A 90 12.03 -12.13 4.30
N LYS A 91 10.98 -12.14 3.46
CA LYS A 91 10.38 -13.35 2.90
C LYS A 91 10.52 -13.38 1.39
N SER A 92 10.55 -14.59 0.83
CA SER A 92 10.55 -14.76 -0.62
C SER A 92 9.23 -14.32 -1.24
N GLU A 93 9.30 -13.56 -2.33
CA GLU A 93 8.15 -13.16 -3.15
C GLU A 93 7.94 -14.06 -4.37
N THR A 94 8.87 -14.99 -4.63
CA THR A 94 8.80 -15.96 -5.73
C THR A 94 9.31 -17.33 -5.28
N SER A 95 8.98 -18.38 -6.02
CA SER A 95 9.46 -19.74 -5.73
C SER A 95 10.65 -20.10 -6.62
N GLY A 96 11.52 -20.97 -6.14
CA GLY A 96 12.66 -21.50 -6.88
C GLY A 96 13.76 -21.99 -5.97
N ASN A 97 14.84 -22.52 -6.54
CA ASN A 97 16.04 -22.93 -5.80
C ASN A 97 16.91 -21.71 -5.51
N ILE A 98 17.47 -21.62 -4.33
CA ILE A 98 18.45 -20.61 -3.97
C ILE A 98 19.75 -20.92 -4.72
N SER A 99 20.25 -19.99 -5.52
CA SER A 99 21.51 -20.14 -6.25
C SER A 99 22.70 -19.59 -5.49
N GLU A 100 22.51 -18.56 -4.67
CA GLU A 100 23.59 -17.87 -3.97
C GLU A 100 23.07 -17.14 -2.75
N ILE A 101 23.83 -17.17 -1.64
CA ILE A 101 23.59 -16.39 -0.42
C ILE A 101 24.84 -15.57 -0.11
N ASN A 102 24.71 -14.25 -0.15
CA ASN A 102 25.83 -13.30 -0.02
C ASN A 102 25.88 -12.62 1.36
N PHE A 103 25.52 -13.34 2.42
CA PHE A 103 25.58 -12.83 3.80
C PHE A 103 25.74 -13.96 4.81
N SER A 104 26.22 -13.57 5.99
CA SER A 104 26.26 -14.41 7.19
C SER A 104 25.52 -13.73 8.33
N ARG A 105 25.19 -14.52 9.35
CA ARG A 105 24.62 -13.96 10.59
C ARG A 105 25.63 -13.00 11.23
N GLY A 106 25.20 -11.82 11.61
CA GLY A 106 26.02 -10.77 12.20
C GLY A 106 26.57 -9.75 11.19
N ASP A 107 26.43 -10.00 9.90
CA ASP A 107 26.94 -9.07 8.88
C ASP A 107 26.16 -7.76 8.85
N LYS A 108 26.89 -6.66 8.69
CA LYS A 108 26.32 -5.34 8.40
C LYS A 108 26.04 -5.23 6.91
N VAL A 109 24.81 -4.87 6.57
CA VAL A 109 24.38 -4.74 5.19
C VAL A 109 23.78 -3.37 4.93
N ASN A 110 24.02 -2.85 3.73
CA ASN A 110 23.44 -1.60 3.28
C ASN A 110 22.16 -1.85 2.50
N LYS A 111 21.24 -0.90 2.53
CA LYS A 111 20.02 -0.91 1.75
C LYS A 111 20.29 -1.21 0.28
N ASN A 112 19.45 -2.04 -0.33
CA ASN A 112 19.53 -2.51 -1.72
C ASN A 112 20.74 -3.42 -2.05
N LEU A 113 21.53 -3.83 -1.04
CA LEU A 113 22.54 -4.86 -1.26
C LEU A 113 21.84 -6.20 -1.56
N SER A 114 22.22 -6.87 -2.65
CA SER A 114 21.72 -8.20 -3.01
C SER A 114 22.23 -9.24 -2.02
N LEU A 115 21.32 -9.93 -1.35
CA LEU A 115 21.62 -10.88 -0.28
C LEU A 115 21.31 -12.32 -0.66
N VAL A 116 20.20 -12.55 -1.37
CA VAL A 116 19.81 -13.89 -1.84
C VAL A 116 19.50 -13.83 -3.32
N LEU A 117 20.05 -14.76 -4.07
CA LEU A 117 19.71 -14.97 -5.47
C LEU A 117 18.97 -16.29 -5.63
N ILE A 118 17.79 -16.24 -6.22
CA ILE A 118 17.01 -17.41 -6.62
C ILE A 118 17.32 -17.72 -8.07
N SER A 119 17.41 -19.01 -8.41
CA SER A 119 17.67 -19.47 -9.77
C SER A 119 16.67 -18.89 -10.78
N MET A 120 17.17 -18.49 -11.92
CA MET A 120 16.35 -17.98 -13.02
C MET A 120 15.52 -19.08 -13.68
N ASP A 121 15.92 -20.36 -13.57
CA ASP A 121 15.31 -21.52 -14.20
C ASP A 121 14.84 -21.23 -15.65
N ASP A 122 13.56 -21.45 -15.94
CA ASP A 122 12.95 -21.20 -17.25
C ASP A 122 12.51 -19.72 -17.49
N ARG A 123 12.72 -18.81 -16.52
CA ARG A 123 12.27 -17.41 -16.61
C ARG A 123 12.96 -16.65 -17.73
N LYS A 124 14.22 -16.94 -17.97
CA LYS A 124 15.01 -16.32 -19.03
C LYS A 124 14.51 -16.73 -20.41
N GLU A 125 14.18 -18.00 -20.57
CA GLU A 125 13.61 -18.54 -21.82
C GLU A 125 12.21 -17.97 -22.07
N LYS A 126 11.36 -17.89 -21.02
CA LYS A 126 10.04 -17.26 -21.10
C LYS A 126 10.14 -15.79 -21.49
N LEU A 127 11.09 -15.04 -20.92
CA LEU A 127 11.34 -13.65 -21.30
C LEU A 127 11.70 -13.52 -22.78
N LEU A 128 12.64 -14.33 -23.26
CA LEU A 128 13.09 -14.31 -24.64
C LEU A 128 11.96 -14.69 -25.62
N SER A 129 11.18 -15.72 -25.28
CA SER A 129 10.02 -16.14 -26.09
C SER A 129 8.99 -15.01 -26.22
N ALA A 130 8.60 -14.41 -25.09
CA ALA A 130 7.63 -13.31 -25.09
C ALA A 130 8.16 -12.06 -25.83
N GLN A 131 9.48 -11.79 -25.79
CA GLN A 131 10.08 -10.71 -26.58
C GLN A 131 10.00 -10.98 -28.09
N LYS A 132 10.28 -12.21 -28.53
CA LYS A 132 10.15 -12.62 -29.94
C LYS A 132 8.68 -12.55 -30.42
N ASP A 133 7.73 -12.94 -29.57
CA ASP A 133 6.31 -12.84 -29.91
C ASP A 133 5.87 -11.39 -30.08
N LEU A 134 6.34 -10.48 -29.20
CA LEU A 134 6.08 -9.05 -29.35
C LEU A 134 6.65 -8.51 -30.65
N GLU A 135 7.88 -8.89 -31.00
CA GLU A 135 8.53 -8.47 -32.24
C GLU A 135 7.77 -8.98 -33.47
N ARG A 136 7.35 -10.25 -33.49
CA ARG A 136 6.57 -10.86 -34.55
C ARG A 136 5.26 -10.12 -34.77
N LEU A 137 4.46 -9.92 -33.69
CA LEU A 137 3.18 -9.22 -33.75
C LEU A 137 3.34 -7.77 -34.19
N SER A 138 4.40 -7.09 -33.73
CA SER A 138 4.68 -5.70 -34.14
C SER A 138 5.01 -5.60 -35.64
N LYS A 139 5.78 -6.55 -36.17
CA LYS A 139 6.06 -6.62 -37.60
C LYS A 139 4.80 -6.92 -38.41
N GLU A 140 3.94 -7.82 -37.93
CA GLU A 140 2.67 -8.17 -38.53
C GLU A 140 1.71 -6.98 -38.58
N LEU A 141 1.66 -6.18 -37.50
CA LEU A 141 0.87 -4.93 -37.44
C LEU A 141 1.31 -3.97 -38.55
N ILE A 142 2.62 -3.67 -38.63
CA ILE A 142 3.20 -2.76 -39.62
C ILE A 142 2.92 -3.26 -41.05
N LEU A 143 3.00 -4.57 -41.29
CA LEU A 143 2.72 -5.16 -42.61
C LEU A 143 1.24 -5.01 -42.98
N ASN A 144 0.32 -5.25 -42.05
CA ASN A 144 -1.12 -5.06 -42.28
C ASN A 144 -1.46 -3.58 -42.52
N GLU A 145 -0.85 -2.65 -41.78
CA GLU A 145 -1.02 -1.20 -42.05
C GLU A 145 -0.58 -0.84 -43.47
N LYS A 146 0.59 -1.28 -43.90
CA LYS A 146 1.09 -1.03 -45.28
C LYS A 146 0.19 -1.65 -46.33
N ASN A 147 -0.34 -2.84 -46.06
CA ASN A 147 -1.25 -3.51 -47.00
C ASN A 147 -2.57 -2.76 -47.12
N ARG A 148 -3.15 -2.34 -46.01
CA ARG A 148 -4.33 -1.45 -45.98
C ARG A 148 -4.10 -0.18 -46.82
N ASP A 149 -3.00 0.50 -46.58
CA ASP A 149 -2.70 1.76 -47.27
C ASP A 149 -2.51 1.58 -48.79
N ASN A 150 -1.91 0.48 -49.18
CA ASN A 150 -1.77 0.13 -50.60
C ASN A 150 -3.14 -0.14 -51.28
N LEU A 151 -4.00 -0.93 -50.60
CA LEU A 151 -5.34 -1.24 -51.15
C LEU A 151 -6.23 0.01 -51.16
N LEU A 152 -6.17 0.85 -50.14
CA LEU A 152 -6.91 2.12 -50.16
C LEU A 152 -6.44 3.04 -51.27
N ARG A 153 -5.13 3.12 -51.54
CA ARG A 153 -4.58 3.93 -52.64
C ARG A 153 -5.08 3.42 -53.98
N GLN A 154 -5.04 2.12 -54.22
CA GLN A 154 -5.57 1.52 -55.44
C GLN A 154 -7.06 1.81 -55.62
N ASN A 155 -7.84 1.68 -54.55
CA ASN A 155 -9.27 1.96 -54.59
C ASN A 155 -9.58 3.46 -54.84
N ILE A 156 -8.79 4.38 -54.23
CA ILE A 156 -8.93 5.83 -54.51
C ILE A 156 -8.72 6.14 -55.98
N GLU A 157 -7.72 5.55 -56.63
CA GLU A 157 -7.52 5.75 -58.09
C GLU A 157 -8.68 5.15 -58.92
N LYS A 158 -9.25 4.03 -58.48
CA LYS A 158 -10.46 3.44 -59.09
C LYS A 158 -11.68 4.37 -58.95
N ILE A 159 -11.88 4.97 -57.80
CA ILE A 159 -12.94 5.96 -57.53
C ILE A 159 -12.79 7.18 -58.49
N LYS A 160 -11.58 7.76 -58.55
CA LYS A 160 -11.30 8.88 -59.45
C LYS A 160 -11.65 8.57 -60.90
N LEU A 161 -11.33 7.36 -61.38
CA LEU A 161 -11.71 6.92 -62.73
C LEU A 161 -13.22 6.92 -62.92
N TYR A 162 -13.97 6.32 -61.99
CA TYR A 162 -15.42 6.24 -62.05
C TYR A 162 -16.11 7.60 -61.85
N GLU A 163 -15.52 8.52 -61.11
CA GLU A 163 -15.97 9.92 -61.00
C GLU A 163 -15.89 10.63 -62.32
N ILE A 164 -14.79 10.43 -63.11
CA ILE A 164 -14.62 10.99 -64.48
C ILE A 164 -15.66 10.37 -65.46
N GLU A 165 -15.86 9.05 -65.40
CA GLU A 165 -16.84 8.35 -66.19
C GLU A 165 -18.26 8.85 -65.91
N TYR A 166 -18.63 8.98 -64.64
CA TYR A 166 -19.92 9.49 -64.21
C TYR A 166 -20.14 10.95 -64.66
N ALA A 167 -19.14 11.82 -64.43
CA ALA A 167 -19.19 13.23 -64.88
C ALA A 167 -19.38 13.33 -66.42
N SER A 168 -18.66 12.50 -67.21
CA SER A 168 -18.73 12.44 -68.65
C SER A 168 -20.10 11.95 -69.10
N ALA A 169 -20.60 10.87 -68.49
CA ALA A 169 -21.94 10.35 -68.82
C ALA A 169 -23.06 11.37 -68.56
N LYS A 170 -22.94 12.10 -67.47
CA LYS A 170 -23.85 13.17 -67.03
C LYS A 170 -23.86 14.31 -68.06
N GLN A 171 -22.70 14.79 -68.53
CA GLN A 171 -22.58 15.84 -69.53
C GLN A 171 -23.17 15.42 -70.88
N LEU A 172 -22.98 14.15 -71.24
CA LEU A 172 -23.53 13.62 -72.53
C LEU A 172 -25.05 13.51 -72.49
N ILE A 173 -25.66 13.18 -71.38
CA ILE A 173 -27.11 13.18 -71.17
C ILE A 173 -27.67 14.60 -71.29
N ASP A 174 -27.05 15.57 -70.60
CA ASP A 174 -27.48 16.97 -70.63
C ASP A 174 -27.47 17.56 -72.02
N LYS A 175 -26.60 17.03 -72.89
CA LYS A 175 -26.55 17.36 -74.35
C LYS A 175 -27.44 16.50 -75.21
N GLY A 176 -28.21 15.56 -74.65
CA GLY A 176 -29.09 14.65 -75.45
C GLY A 176 -28.35 13.56 -76.22
N LEU A 177 -27.05 13.34 -75.95
CA LEU A 177 -26.15 12.44 -76.68
C LEU A 177 -25.93 11.07 -76.03
N SER A 178 -26.59 10.79 -74.90
CA SER A 178 -26.42 9.51 -74.19
C SER A 178 -27.74 9.01 -73.59
N SER A 179 -27.80 7.72 -73.25
CA SER A 179 -28.97 7.10 -72.64
C SER A 179 -28.91 7.16 -71.13
N LYS A 180 -30.06 7.20 -70.44
CA LYS A 180 -30.18 7.10 -68.99
C LYS A 180 -29.53 5.83 -68.45
N SER A 181 -29.53 4.73 -69.22
CA SER A 181 -28.89 3.47 -68.81
C SER A 181 -27.39 3.62 -68.64
N LYS A 182 -26.70 4.38 -69.50
CA LYS A 182 -25.23 4.62 -69.32
C LYS A 182 -24.91 5.45 -68.11
N LEU A 183 -25.71 6.46 -67.77
CA LEU A 183 -25.52 7.23 -66.50
C LEU A 183 -25.79 6.35 -65.32
N SER A 184 -26.83 5.54 -65.27
CA SER A 184 -27.13 4.61 -64.22
C SER A 184 -25.97 3.60 -63.95
N LEU A 185 -25.39 3.08 -65.06
CA LEU A 185 -24.22 2.18 -64.94
C LEU A 185 -23.00 2.88 -64.37
N ALA A 186 -22.70 4.10 -64.86
CA ALA A 186 -21.56 4.88 -64.28
C ALA A 186 -21.78 5.23 -62.83
N SER A 187 -23.00 5.60 -62.41
CA SER A 187 -23.37 5.84 -61.02
C SER A 187 -23.23 4.59 -60.16
N PHE A 188 -23.68 3.43 -60.70
CA PHE A 188 -23.54 2.15 -59.98
C PHE A 188 -22.06 1.75 -59.75
N ASN A 189 -21.23 1.92 -60.81
CA ASN A 189 -19.81 1.61 -60.70
C ASN A 189 -19.09 2.51 -59.64
N LEU A 190 -19.43 3.80 -59.62
CA LEU A 190 -18.90 4.73 -58.62
C LEU A 190 -19.33 4.32 -57.20
N ALA A 191 -20.62 4.08 -57.01
CA ALA A 191 -21.14 3.67 -55.68
C ALA A 191 -20.52 2.35 -55.19
N ASN A 192 -20.30 1.38 -56.09
CA ASN A 192 -19.60 0.13 -55.74
C ASN A 192 -18.14 0.38 -55.32
N ALA A 193 -17.43 1.26 -56.04
CA ALA A 193 -16.03 1.57 -55.67
C ALA A 193 -15.94 2.31 -54.33
N GLU A 194 -16.91 3.16 -54.02
CA GLU A 194 -17.02 3.81 -52.70
C GLU A 194 -17.33 2.81 -51.60
N ALA A 195 -18.25 1.86 -51.84
CA ALA A 195 -18.55 0.78 -50.90
C ALA A 195 -17.32 -0.12 -50.64
N ASP A 196 -16.60 -0.51 -51.74
CA ASP A 196 -15.35 -1.28 -51.60
C ASP A 196 -14.33 -0.57 -50.70
N ARG A 197 -14.25 0.78 -50.75
CA ARG A 197 -13.36 1.54 -49.87
C ARG A 197 -13.73 1.40 -48.39
N GLU A 198 -15.01 1.49 -48.09
CA GLU A 198 -15.48 1.34 -46.70
C GLU A 198 -15.29 -0.11 -46.22
N ASP A 199 -15.52 -1.10 -47.04
CA ASP A 199 -15.27 -2.50 -46.71
C ASP A 199 -13.79 -2.76 -46.40
N ILE A 200 -12.87 -2.19 -47.19
CA ILE A 200 -11.42 -2.26 -46.92
C ILE A 200 -11.11 -1.66 -45.55
N LYS A 201 -11.63 -0.47 -45.22
CA LYS A 201 -11.41 0.19 -43.96
C LYS A 201 -11.89 -0.67 -42.77
N ILE A 202 -13.16 -1.12 -42.80
CA ILE A 202 -13.77 -1.91 -41.73
C ILE A 202 -13.00 -3.20 -41.51
N LYS A 203 -12.64 -3.91 -42.59
CA LYS A 203 -11.88 -5.16 -42.49
C LYS A 203 -10.52 -4.97 -41.83
N PHE A 204 -9.78 -3.95 -42.27
CA PHE A 204 -8.45 -3.70 -41.67
C PHE A 204 -8.54 -3.11 -40.28
N GLU A 205 -9.52 -2.27 -39.96
CA GLU A 205 -9.75 -1.75 -38.62
C GLU A 205 -9.95 -2.90 -37.61
N SER A 206 -10.79 -3.87 -37.96
CA SER A 206 -10.98 -5.06 -37.11
C SER A 206 -9.70 -5.89 -36.98
N THR A 207 -8.94 -6.07 -38.04
CA THR A 207 -7.67 -6.84 -38.01
C THR A 207 -6.63 -6.13 -37.19
N LEU A 208 -6.45 -4.82 -37.37
CA LEU A 208 -5.48 -4.02 -36.62
C LEU A 208 -5.83 -3.96 -35.13
N ALA A 209 -7.11 -3.75 -34.81
CA ALA A 209 -7.57 -3.75 -33.40
C ALA A 209 -7.28 -5.08 -32.70
N ASN A 210 -7.46 -6.20 -33.40
CA ASN A 210 -7.13 -7.53 -32.87
C ASN A 210 -5.63 -7.67 -32.64
N LEU A 211 -4.77 -7.25 -33.56
CA LEU A 211 -3.32 -7.29 -33.43
C LEU A 211 -2.85 -6.39 -32.27
N GLU A 212 -3.40 -5.19 -32.14
CA GLU A 212 -3.10 -4.29 -31.02
C GLU A 212 -3.48 -4.89 -29.66
N ALA A 213 -4.63 -5.57 -29.60
CA ALA A 213 -5.04 -6.28 -28.38
C ALA A 213 -4.06 -7.41 -28.05
N GLN A 214 -3.60 -8.20 -29.03
CA GLN A 214 -2.61 -9.25 -28.83
C GLN A 214 -1.27 -8.66 -28.37
N ILE A 215 -0.79 -7.58 -28.97
CA ILE A 215 0.42 -6.86 -28.58
C ILE A 215 0.31 -6.39 -27.12
N THR A 216 -0.83 -5.85 -26.73
CA THR A 216 -1.08 -5.40 -25.36
C THR A 216 -1.02 -6.55 -24.37
N ASN A 217 -1.58 -7.70 -24.71
CA ASN A 217 -1.53 -8.91 -23.89
C ASN A 217 -0.07 -9.40 -23.70
N VAL A 218 0.72 -9.45 -24.79
CA VAL A 218 2.13 -9.85 -24.72
C VAL A 218 2.97 -8.84 -23.95
N LYS A 219 2.71 -7.54 -24.06
CA LYS A 219 3.36 -6.50 -23.24
C LYS A 219 3.06 -6.69 -21.74
N SER A 220 1.84 -7.04 -21.40
CA SER A 220 1.45 -7.34 -20.02
C SER A 220 2.14 -8.61 -19.50
N LEU A 221 2.22 -9.65 -20.31
CA LEU A 221 2.97 -10.87 -20.00
C LEU A 221 4.46 -10.55 -19.75
N LEU A 222 5.09 -9.79 -20.64
CA LEU A 222 6.49 -9.35 -20.48
C LEU A 222 6.72 -8.58 -19.18
N LYS A 223 5.79 -7.70 -18.82
CA LYS A 223 5.86 -6.98 -17.54
C LYS A 223 5.84 -7.94 -16.36
N ASN A 224 4.94 -8.92 -16.36
CA ASN A 224 4.84 -9.90 -15.28
C ASN A 224 6.09 -10.78 -15.17
N ILE A 225 6.63 -11.25 -16.32
CA ILE A 225 7.88 -12.03 -16.33
C ILE A 225 9.05 -11.20 -15.77
N LYS A 226 9.18 -9.93 -16.16
CA LYS A 226 10.22 -9.03 -15.65
C LYS A 226 10.09 -8.79 -14.15
N LEU A 227 8.87 -8.65 -13.63
CA LEU A 227 8.63 -8.53 -12.20
C LEU A 227 8.99 -9.82 -11.45
N ASP A 228 8.64 -10.99 -12.00
CA ASP A 228 9.02 -12.27 -11.40
C ASP A 228 10.54 -12.46 -11.39
N ILE A 229 11.23 -12.08 -12.46
CA ILE A 229 12.69 -12.05 -12.52
C ILE A 229 13.27 -11.07 -11.49
N ALA A 230 12.71 -9.88 -11.33
CA ALA A 230 13.19 -8.93 -10.33
C ALA A 230 13.06 -9.48 -8.90
N LYS A 231 12.03 -10.27 -8.62
CA LYS A 231 11.80 -10.94 -7.33
C LYS A 231 12.78 -12.09 -7.04
N THR A 232 13.55 -12.54 -8.02
CA THR A 232 14.61 -13.55 -7.78
C THR A 232 15.84 -12.96 -7.10
N ASN A 233 16.03 -11.64 -7.15
CA ASN A 233 17.10 -10.94 -6.46
C ASN A 233 16.53 -10.26 -5.21
N ILE A 234 16.79 -10.85 -4.05
CA ILE A 234 16.31 -10.34 -2.77
C ILE A 234 17.40 -9.50 -2.12
N SER A 235 17.07 -8.25 -1.86
CA SER A 235 17.99 -7.26 -1.30
C SER A 235 17.56 -6.78 0.09
N ALA A 236 18.51 -6.17 0.82
CA ALA A 236 18.22 -5.55 2.11
C ALA A 236 17.25 -4.37 1.97
N PRO A 237 16.15 -4.34 2.75
CA PRO A 237 15.16 -3.26 2.68
C PRO A 237 15.65 -1.94 3.32
N PHE A 238 16.61 -2.00 4.23
CA PHE A 238 17.24 -0.87 4.91
C PHE A 238 18.64 -1.25 5.39
N ASP A 239 19.42 -0.27 5.84
CA ASP A 239 20.73 -0.47 6.45
C ASP A 239 20.59 -1.13 7.82
N GLY A 240 21.29 -2.25 8.05
CA GLY A 240 21.11 -2.98 9.30
C GLY A 240 22.10 -4.14 9.48
N ILE A 241 21.77 -4.98 10.43
CA ILE A 241 22.54 -6.19 10.75
C ILE A 241 21.65 -7.41 10.56
N ILE A 242 22.19 -8.45 9.96
CA ILE A 242 21.49 -9.74 9.82
C ILE A 242 21.52 -10.45 11.18
N SER A 243 20.37 -10.55 11.81
CA SER A 243 20.27 -11.21 13.13
C SER A 243 20.11 -12.73 12.99
N GLU A 244 19.45 -13.19 11.92
CA GLU A 244 19.17 -14.61 11.71
C GLU A 244 19.17 -14.95 10.22
N LYS A 245 19.76 -16.10 9.84
CA LYS A 245 19.70 -16.73 8.52
C LYS A 245 18.81 -17.97 8.62
N MET A 246 17.79 -18.07 7.77
CA MET A 246 16.74 -19.11 7.86
C MET A 246 16.75 -20.09 6.68
N VAL A 247 17.64 -19.90 5.69
CA VAL A 247 17.70 -20.70 4.48
C VAL A 247 19.15 -21.02 4.10
N GLU A 248 19.32 -22.09 3.31
CA GLU A 248 20.62 -22.52 2.82
C GLU A 248 20.68 -22.51 1.29
N GLU A 249 21.92 -22.51 0.73
CA GLU A 249 22.13 -22.63 -0.70
C GLU A 249 21.57 -23.93 -1.24
N THR A 250 21.09 -23.93 -2.48
CA THR A 250 20.44 -25.06 -3.16
C THR A 250 19.09 -25.48 -2.60
N GLU A 251 18.61 -24.84 -1.53
CA GLU A 251 17.29 -25.12 -0.97
C GLU A 251 16.20 -24.61 -1.91
N PHE A 252 15.10 -25.39 -2.05
CA PHE A 252 13.91 -24.94 -2.76
C PHE A 252 13.00 -24.19 -1.81
N ILE A 253 12.66 -22.94 -2.17
CA ILE A 253 11.77 -22.07 -1.41
C ILE A 253 10.47 -21.77 -2.17
N SER A 254 9.42 -21.54 -1.39
CA SER A 254 8.11 -21.10 -1.89
C SER A 254 7.85 -19.63 -1.57
N VAL A 255 6.86 -19.04 -2.22
CA VAL A 255 6.39 -17.69 -1.87
C VAL A 255 5.99 -17.63 -0.40
N GLY A 256 6.51 -16.64 0.33
CA GLY A 256 6.26 -16.45 1.76
C GLY A 256 7.25 -17.15 2.69
N THR A 257 8.17 -17.96 2.18
CA THR A 257 9.25 -18.57 2.99
C THR A 257 10.13 -17.48 3.59
N PRO A 258 10.35 -17.45 4.92
CA PRO A 258 11.25 -16.49 5.56
C PRO A 258 12.69 -16.84 5.20
N LEU A 259 13.48 -15.84 4.83
CA LEU A 259 14.86 -16.01 4.35
C LEU A 259 15.89 -15.57 5.39
N PHE A 260 15.70 -14.40 5.95
CA PHE A 260 16.54 -13.83 6.98
C PHE A 260 15.81 -12.75 7.77
N THR A 261 16.30 -12.46 8.96
CA THR A 261 15.86 -11.33 9.78
C THR A 261 16.92 -10.24 9.74
N ILE A 262 16.51 -9.02 9.42
CA ILE A 262 17.35 -7.83 9.49
C ILE A 262 16.85 -6.91 10.62
N ILE A 263 17.79 -6.38 11.41
CA ILE A 263 17.54 -5.44 12.49
C ILE A 263 18.30 -4.13 12.25
N ASP A 264 17.65 -3.03 12.59
CA ASP A 264 18.24 -1.71 12.64
C ASP A 264 18.47 -1.33 14.12
N LEU A 265 19.71 -1.02 14.47
CA LEU A 265 20.13 -0.64 15.82
C LEU A 265 20.41 0.87 15.93
N ASP A 266 20.13 1.66 14.92
CA ASP A 266 20.35 3.10 14.93
C ASP A 266 19.03 3.89 14.72
N PRO A 267 18.58 4.61 15.75
CA PRO A 267 19.08 4.64 17.13
C PRO A 267 18.69 3.37 17.92
N ILE A 268 19.55 2.98 18.86
CA ILE A 268 19.19 1.95 19.84
C ILE A 268 18.05 2.49 20.70
N LYS A 269 17.02 1.68 20.92
CA LYS A 269 15.94 1.97 21.84
C LYS A 269 16.15 1.22 23.16
N ILE A 270 15.69 1.81 24.24
CA ILE A 270 15.68 1.16 25.55
C ILE A 270 14.22 1.05 25.98
N GLU A 271 13.82 -0.16 26.31
CA GLU A 271 12.51 -0.46 26.85
C GLU A 271 12.66 -0.75 28.35
N GLY A 272 12.04 0.07 29.17
CA GLY A 272 12.01 -0.08 30.63
C GLY A 272 10.58 -0.15 31.13
N TYR A 273 10.37 -0.86 32.24
CA TYR A 273 9.06 -1.03 32.83
C TYR A 273 8.98 -0.22 34.13
N LEU A 274 8.00 0.69 34.22
CA LEU A 274 7.66 1.45 35.41
C LEU A 274 6.67 0.67 36.27
N SER A 275 6.84 0.77 37.58
CA SER A 275 5.82 0.28 38.50
C SER A 275 4.57 1.18 38.44
N GLU A 276 3.40 0.63 38.78
CA GLU A 276 2.14 1.38 38.85
C GLU A 276 2.24 2.61 39.77
N PHE A 277 3.06 2.52 40.85
CA PHE A 277 3.28 3.62 41.82
C PHE A 277 4.15 4.76 41.26
N ASP A 278 4.96 4.48 40.21
CA ASP A 278 5.94 5.44 39.68
C ASP A 278 5.49 6.03 38.35
N VAL A 279 4.46 5.45 37.71
CA VAL A 279 3.93 5.91 36.43
C VAL A 279 3.56 7.39 36.41
N ASN A 280 2.97 7.89 37.51
CA ASN A 280 2.57 9.29 37.64
C ASN A 280 3.73 10.27 37.82
N LYS A 281 4.94 9.76 38.10
CA LYS A 281 6.15 10.56 38.28
C LYS A 281 6.98 10.69 37.00
N ALA A 282 6.71 9.89 35.99
CA ALA A 282 7.39 9.94 34.71
C ALA A 282 6.51 10.65 33.67
N SER A 283 7.06 11.55 32.92
CA SER A 283 6.38 12.24 31.83
C SER A 283 7.19 12.15 30.53
N VAL A 284 6.49 12.21 29.38
CA VAL A 284 7.14 12.22 28.08
C VAL A 284 8.04 13.46 27.97
N GLY A 285 9.30 13.26 27.61
CA GLY A 285 10.30 14.32 27.48
C GLY A 285 11.20 14.48 28.72
N THR A 286 11.02 13.66 29.76
CA THR A 286 11.95 13.62 30.88
C THR A 286 13.29 13.02 30.47
N ASN A 287 14.40 13.60 30.91
CA ASN A 287 15.74 13.06 30.66
C ASN A 287 15.95 11.75 31.41
N ALA A 288 16.54 10.76 30.74
CA ALA A 288 16.96 9.50 31.33
C ALA A 288 18.49 9.40 31.27
N ILE A 289 19.09 8.91 32.34
CA ILE A 289 20.51 8.59 32.41
C ILE A 289 20.60 7.06 32.34
N ILE A 290 21.48 6.56 31.49
CA ILE A 290 21.71 5.13 31.35
C ILE A 290 23.01 4.82 32.04
N GLU A 291 22.97 3.93 33.04
CA GLU A 291 24.14 3.38 33.72
C GLU A 291 24.27 1.92 33.30
N ASP A 292 25.45 1.56 32.80
CA ASP A 292 25.80 0.18 32.48
C ASP A 292 26.26 -0.51 33.78
N SER A 293 25.67 -1.65 34.10
CA SER A 293 25.94 -2.42 35.33
C SER A 293 27.02 -3.49 35.13
#